data_8023b34844bd56fb16c86901a97928e6
#
_entry.id   8023b34844bd56fb16c86901a97928e6
#
_cell.length_a   1.000
_cell.length_b   1.000
_cell.length_c   1.000
_cell.angle_alpha   90.00
_cell.angle_beta   90.00
_cell.angle_gamma   90.00
#
_symmetry.space_group_name_H-M   'P 1'
#
loop_
_entity.id
_entity.type
_entity.pdbx_description
1 polymer ?
#
loop_
_entity_poly.entity_id
_entity_poly.type
_entity_poly.pdbx_seq_one_letter_code
_entity_poly.pdbx_strand_id
1 'polypeptide(L)'
;MSWEPEYRKKLKTPDEALRCVESGMRVYIQPGCAEPETLVEALMRRGPLVQDVEVVHMMTMGCAPYVAPEMAGHFRHNAVFIGANVREAINDGRADYTPIYLSEIEALFESGAMPIDVALIEVSPPDSHGFCSFGIGVDTTLTAAKCARIVVAQVNDFMPRTYGDSFIHVNDIDVVVDSSRPLCPFKKPEITDLHVAIARNVADLIEDGAVLQTGIGGIPDAVLPFLSDRKDLAVHSELVSDGVIPLIEKGVITGARKNFKPRKIILGFALGSKNLFEFIDNNPIFEFHPTAYTNDPGLIARNDNMVAINSALQIDLTGQVCSDSVGTHFYSGIGGQVDFLRGASRSKNGKPIIAISSTAKNGKISRIVPMLSPGAGVVTSRGLIRYVVTEYGVAYLHGKTIRQRAQALIEIAHPSFREELYEYCEKTKWLYRPQAALAEPLVEIAPS
;
A
#
# COMPACT_ATOMS: atom_id res chain seq x y z
N MET A 1 21.26 5.73 -34.61
CA MET A 1 20.33 5.07 -35.55
C MET A 1 18.92 5.44 -35.13
N SER A 2 18.01 5.69 -36.06
CA SER A 2 16.60 5.96 -35.73
C SER A 2 15.98 4.72 -35.11
N TRP A 3 15.27 4.85 -33.99
CA TRP A 3 14.55 3.77 -33.31
C TRP A 3 13.21 3.42 -34.00
N GLU A 4 12.67 4.34 -34.79
CA GLU A 4 11.35 4.22 -35.42
C GLU A 4 11.16 2.98 -36.31
N PRO A 5 12.14 2.55 -37.14
CA PRO A 5 11.97 1.34 -37.94
C PRO A 5 11.82 0.06 -37.11
N GLU A 6 12.54 -0.03 -35.98
CA GLU A 6 12.42 -1.17 -35.06
C GLU A 6 11.08 -1.16 -34.31
N TYR A 7 10.62 0.02 -33.87
CA TYR A 7 9.29 0.18 -33.27
C TYR A 7 8.18 -0.31 -34.20
N ARG A 8 8.21 0.10 -35.48
CA ARG A 8 7.20 -0.32 -36.47
C ARG A 8 7.17 -1.82 -36.71
N LYS A 9 8.31 -2.51 -36.65
CA LYS A 9 8.38 -3.98 -36.79
C LYS A 9 7.73 -4.71 -35.61
N LYS A 10 7.76 -4.11 -34.42
CA LYS A 10 7.21 -4.67 -33.17
C LYS A 10 5.70 -4.45 -33.03
N LEU A 11 5.10 -3.58 -33.85
CA LEU A 11 3.67 -3.31 -33.85
C LEU A 11 2.87 -4.58 -34.21
N LYS A 12 1.94 -4.95 -33.34
CA LYS A 12 1.01 -6.07 -33.49
C LYS A 12 -0.39 -5.69 -33.05
N THR A 13 -1.37 -6.42 -33.54
CA THR A 13 -2.70 -6.40 -32.93
C THR A 13 -2.65 -7.02 -31.54
N PRO A 14 -3.59 -6.70 -30.63
CA PRO A 14 -3.63 -7.29 -29.30
C PRO A 14 -3.60 -8.83 -29.30
N ASP A 15 -4.36 -9.47 -30.20
CA ASP A 15 -4.43 -10.92 -30.29
C ASP A 15 -3.14 -11.55 -30.84
N GLU A 16 -2.45 -10.88 -31.78
CA GLU A 16 -1.15 -11.32 -32.25
C GLU A 16 -0.07 -11.18 -31.19
N ALA A 17 -0.12 -10.09 -30.40
CA ALA A 17 0.82 -9.83 -29.33
C ALA A 17 0.79 -10.93 -28.26
N LEU A 18 -0.39 -11.42 -27.91
CA LEU A 18 -0.57 -12.43 -26.86
C LEU A 18 -0.36 -13.88 -27.36
N ARG A 19 0.02 -14.09 -28.64
CA ARG A 19 0.42 -15.43 -29.13
C ARG A 19 1.68 -15.96 -28.45
N CYS A 20 2.51 -15.09 -27.90
CA CYS A 20 3.69 -15.45 -27.14
C CYS A 20 3.38 -16.12 -25.79
N VAL A 21 2.15 -16.01 -25.28
CA VAL A 21 1.74 -16.68 -24.04
C VAL A 21 1.42 -18.14 -24.34
N GLU A 22 2.15 -19.03 -23.70
CA GLU A 22 2.02 -20.49 -23.84
C GLU A 22 1.64 -21.12 -22.48
N SER A 23 1.16 -22.36 -22.52
CA SER A 23 0.79 -23.12 -21.31
C SER A 23 1.97 -23.26 -20.35
N GLY A 24 1.70 -23.13 -19.06
CA GLY A 24 2.70 -23.21 -17.98
C GLY A 24 3.57 -21.96 -17.79
N MET A 25 3.35 -20.89 -18.56
CA MET A 25 4.10 -19.63 -18.43
C MET A 25 3.58 -18.80 -17.26
N ARG A 26 4.46 -17.94 -16.72
CA ARG A 26 4.11 -16.89 -15.77
C ARG A 26 4.03 -15.54 -16.46
N VAL A 27 2.87 -14.91 -16.36
CA VAL A 27 2.56 -13.61 -16.96
C VAL A 27 2.45 -12.57 -15.85
N TYR A 28 3.32 -11.56 -15.86
CA TYR A 28 3.20 -10.39 -15.01
C TYR A 28 2.28 -9.36 -15.66
N ILE A 29 1.39 -8.74 -14.87
CA ILE A 29 0.54 -7.63 -15.31
C ILE A 29 0.89 -6.40 -14.48
N GLN A 30 1.16 -5.28 -15.15
CA GLN A 30 1.39 -3.98 -14.48
C GLN A 30 0.19 -3.62 -13.60
N PRO A 31 0.41 -3.26 -12.31
CA PRO A 31 -0.67 -3.09 -11.35
C PRO A 31 -1.24 -1.66 -11.33
N GLY A 32 -2.19 -1.45 -10.42
CA GLY A 32 -2.79 -0.16 -10.13
C GLY A 32 -3.67 0.35 -11.25
N CYS A 33 -3.62 1.66 -11.44
CA CYS A 33 -4.32 2.36 -12.53
C CYS A 33 -3.60 2.27 -13.87
N ALA A 34 -2.41 1.67 -13.90
CA ALA A 34 -1.60 1.43 -15.10
C ALA A 34 -1.79 0.01 -15.67
N GLU A 35 -2.87 -0.69 -15.30
CA GLU A 35 -3.19 -2.01 -15.82
C GLU A 35 -3.43 -1.95 -17.34
N PRO A 36 -2.71 -2.73 -18.17
CA PRO A 36 -2.84 -2.71 -19.63
C PRO A 36 -4.12 -3.46 -20.07
N GLU A 37 -5.28 -2.83 -19.87
CA GLU A 37 -6.59 -3.47 -20.04
C GLU A 37 -6.79 -4.10 -21.43
N THR A 38 -6.28 -3.48 -22.52
CA THR A 38 -6.37 -4.05 -23.87
C THR A 38 -5.60 -5.39 -23.97
N LEU A 39 -4.44 -5.47 -23.32
CA LEU A 39 -3.66 -6.72 -23.27
C LEU A 39 -4.32 -7.78 -22.38
N VAL A 40 -4.93 -7.36 -21.27
CA VAL A 40 -5.70 -8.26 -20.40
C VAL A 40 -6.91 -8.83 -21.14
N GLU A 41 -7.65 -8.01 -21.90
CA GLU A 41 -8.75 -8.48 -22.76
C GLU A 41 -8.28 -9.49 -23.81
N ALA A 42 -7.11 -9.25 -24.44
CA ALA A 42 -6.51 -10.17 -25.40
C ALA A 42 -6.02 -11.47 -24.72
N LEU A 43 -5.48 -11.37 -23.50
CA LEU A 43 -5.10 -12.55 -22.69
C LEU A 43 -6.30 -13.44 -22.43
N MET A 44 -7.47 -12.87 -22.14
CA MET A 44 -8.71 -13.63 -21.96
C MET A 44 -9.13 -14.36 -23.25
N ARG A 45 -9.03 -13.71 -24.39
CA ARG A 45 -9.30 -14.39 -25.69
C ARG A 45 -8.29 -15.51 -25.99
N ARG A 46 -7.07 -15.39 -25.45
CA ARG A 46 -6.04 -16.47 -25.53
C ARG A 46 -6.35 -17.64 -24.59
N GLY A 47 -7.08 -17.40 -23.46
CA GLY A 47 -7.34 -18.38 -22.40
C GLY A 47 -7.74 -19.77 -22.89
N PRO A 48 -8.76 -19.93 -23.77
CA PRO A 48 -9.19 -21.26 -24.24
C PRO A 48 -8.11 -22.08 -24.98
N LEU A 49 -7.01 -21.45 -25.35
CA LEU A 49 -5.91 -22.07 -26.11
C LEU A 49 -4.68 -22.41 -25.24
N VAL A 50 -4.70 -22.08 -23.96
CA VAL A 50 -3.59 -22.30 -23.01
C VAL A 50 -4.09 -22.94 -21.72
N GLN A 51 -3.19 -23.56 -20.96
CA GLN A 51 -3.45 -24.19 -19.67
C GLN A 51 -2.35 -23.82 -18.69
N ASP A 52 -2.68 -23.78 -17.40
CA ASP A 52 -1.74 -23.56 -16.28
C ASP A 52 -0.91 -22.28 -16.43
N VAL A 53 -1.49 -21.21 -16.97
CA VAL A 53 -0.82 -19.91 -17.02
C VAL A 53 -0.98 -19.22 -15.65
N GLU A 54 0.15 -18.94 -14.99
CA GLU A 54 0.16 -18.17 -13.75
C GLU A 54 0.15 -16.67 -14.04
N VAL A 55 -0.84 -15.95 -13.52
CA VAL A 55 -0.95 -14.48 -13.61
C VAL A 55 -0.48 -13.87 -12.30
N VAL A 56 0.57 -13.06 -12.33
CA VAL A 56 1.15 -12.42 -11.14
C VAL A 56 1.04 -10.91 -11.21
N HIS A 57 0.53 -10.31 -10.18
CA HIS A 57 0.54 -8.85 -9.98
C HIS A 57 0.27 -8.47 -8.52
N MET A 58 0.49 -7.19 -8.21
CA MET A 58 -0.05 -6.54 -7.02
C MET A 58 -1.54 -6.22 -7.25
N MET A 59 -2.11 -5.30 -6.50
CA MET A 59 -3.48 -4.84 -6.68
C MET A 59 -3.68 -4.18 -8.05
N THR A 60 -4.59 -4.68 -8.89
CA THR A 60 -5.06 -4.02 -10.12
C THR A 60 -6.42 -3.35 -9.91
N MET A 61 -6.76 -2.37 -10.78
CA MET A 61 -8.04 -1.66 -10.69
C MET A 61 -9.09 -2.21 -11.65
N GLY A 62 -8.71 -3.04 -12.61
CA GLY A 62 -9.61 -3.68 -13.55
C GLY A 62 -10.42 -4.85 -12.98
N CYS A 63 -11.11 -5.54 -13.84
CA CYS A 63 -12.07 -6.60 -13.44
C CYS A 63 -11.43 -7.93 -13.03
N ALA A 64 -10.14 -8.16 -13.31
CA ALA A 64 -9.43 -9.42 -13.07
C ALA A 64 -10.17 -10.66 -13.64
N PRO A 65 -10.52 -10.70 -14.94
CA PRO A 65 -11.39 -11.75 -15.49
C PRO A 65 -10.74 -13.14 -15.51
N TYR A 66 -9.41 -13.23 -15.37
CA TYR A 66 -8.65 -14.49 -15.28
C TYR A 66 -8.94 -15.29 -13.99
N VAL A 67 -9.58 -14.69 -12.95
CA VAL A 67 -10.01 -15.44 -11.75
C VAL A 67 -11.45 -15.92 -11.82
N ALA A 68 -12.17 -15.68 -12.93
CA ALA A 68 -13.52 -16.13 -13.13
C ALA A 68 -13.58 -17.67 -13.16
N PRO A 69 -14.66 -18.31 -12.66
CA PRO A 69 -14.77 -19.76 -12.60
C PRO A 69 -14.58 -20.47 -13.95
N GLU A 70 -15.01 -19.84 -15.05
CA GLU A 70 -14.86 -20.36 -16.41
C GLU A 70 -13.44 -20.39 -16.92
N MET A 71 -12.52 -19.68 -16.26
CA MET A 71 -11.08 -19.66 -16.57
C MET A 71 -10.28 -20.67 -15.75
N ALA A 72 -10.95 -21.47 -14.91
CA ALA A 72 -10.29 -22.50 -14.13
C ALA A 72 -9.55 -23.51 -15.02
N GLY A 73 -8.26 -23.79 -14.68
CA GLY A 73 -7.37 -24.64 -15.48
C GLY A 73 -6.68 -23.91 -16.63
N HIS A 74 -7.17 -22.77 -17.08
CA HIS A 74 -6.51 -21.92 -18.05
C HIS A 74 -5.55 -20.94 -17.35
N PHE A 75 -6.07 -20.24 -16.34
CA PHE A 75 -5.31 -19.27 -15.54
C PHE A 75 -5.38 -19.60 -14.05
N ARG A 76 -4.31 -19.29 -13.35
CA ARG A 76 -4.25 -19.24 -11.90
C ARG A 76 -3.57 -17.93 -11.47
N HIS A 77 -4.30 -17.12 -10.74
CA HIS A 77 -3.72 -15.87 -10.24
C HIS A 77 -2.93 -16.11 -8.95
N ASN A 78 -1.75 -15.50 -8.87
CA ASN A 78 -0.94 -15.42 -7.66
C ASN A 78 -0.76 -13.95 -7.28
N ALA A 79 -1.48 -13.51 -6.25
CA ALA A 79 -1.40 -12.16 -5.75
C ALA A 79 -0.16 -12.00 -4.86
N VAL A 80 0.64 -10.97 -5.07
CA VAL A 80 1.64 -10.50 -4.10
C VAL A 80 1.07 -9.37 -3.21
N PHE A 81 -0.11 -8.86 -3.58
CA PHE A 81 -0.99 -8.03 -2.77
C PHE A 81 -2.44 -8.21 -3.26
N ILE A 82 -3.36 -8.54 -2.36
CA ILE A 82 -4.74 -8.92 -2.70
C ILE A 82 -5.60 -7.69 -2.92
N GLY A 83 -6.01 -7.44 -4.16
CA GLY A 83 -7.03 -6.46 -4.52
C GLY A 83 -8.45 -6.92 -4.20
N ALA A 84 -9.40 -5.99 -4.19
CA ALA A 84 -10.81 -6.30 -3.97
C ALA A 84 -11.37 -7.25 -5.04
N ASN A 85 -10.90 -7.11 -6.28
CA ASN A 85 -11.32 -7.85 -7.46
C ASN A 85 -10.91 -9.33 -7.48
N VAL A 86 -9.90 -9.73 -6.69
CA VAL A 86 -9.41 -11.12 -6.62
C VAL A 86 -9.62 -11.78 -5.25
N ARG A 87 -10.08 -11.01 -4.25
CA ARG A 87 -10.20 -11.46 -2.85
C ARG A 87 -11.08 -12.70 -2.69
N GLU A 88 -12.22 -12.73 -3.35
CA GLU A 88 -13.13 -13.88 -3.31
C GLU A 88 -12.45 -15.13 -3.86
N ALA A 89 -11.81 -15.02 -5.03
CA ALA A 89 -11.12 -16.15 -5.67
C ALA A 89 -10.02 -16.74 -4.79
N ILE A 90 -9.29 -15.90 -4.05
CA ILE A 90 -8.25 -16.37 -3.12
C ILE A 90 -8.87 -17.13 -1.94
N ASN A 91 -9.91 -16.58 -1.32
CA ASN A 91 -10.55 -17.22 -0.18
C ASN A 91 -11.33 -18.49 -0.56
N ASP A 92 -11.74 -18.62 -1.82
CA ASP A 92 -12.36 -19.84 -2.39
C ASP A 92 -11.32 -20.86 -2.87
N GLY A 93 -10.01 -20.56 -2.80
CA GLY A 93 -8.94 -21.44 -3.26
C GLY A 93 -8.76 -21.50 -4.78
N ARG A 94 -9.42 -20.59 -5.55
CA ARG A 94 -9.28 -20.46 -7.01
C ARG A 94 -8.06 -19.63 -7.43
N ALA A 95 -7.47 -18.90 -6.50
CA ALA A 95 -6.26 -18.11 -6.68
C ALA A 95 -5.34 -18.26 -5.48
N ASP A 96 -4.09 -17.82 -5.61
CA ASP A 96 -3.04 -17.93 -4.61
C ASP A 96 -2.63 -16.56 -4.08
N TYR A 97 -2.01 -16.56 -2.90
CA TYR A 97 -1.39 -15.39 -2.30
C TYR A 97 0.03 -15.71 -1.85
N THR A 98 0.99 -14.93 -2.32
CA THR A 98 2.38 -14.97 -1.89
C THR A 98 2.63 -13.81 -0.91
N PRO A 99 2.70 -14.05 0.42
CA PRO A 99 2.95 -13.01 1.41
C PRO A 99 4.40 -12.53 1.32
N ILE A 100 4.58 -11.22 1.07
CA ILE A 100 5.91 -10.60 0.93
C ILE A 100 5.84 -9.12 1.27
N TYR A 101 6.94 -8.53 1.72
CA TYR A 101 7.09 -7.08 1.85
C TYR A 101 7.20 -6.44 0.47
N LEU A 102 6.63 -5.26 0.32
CA LEU A 102 6.62 -4.57 -0.97
C LEU A 102 8.05 -4.27 -1.47
N SER A 103 8.94 -3.91 -0.55
CA SER A 103 10.37 -3.69 -0.84
C SER A 103 11.13 -4.92 -1.34
N GLU A 104 10.57 -6.14 -1.19
CA GLU A 104 11.26 -7.41 -1.49
C GLU A 104 10.70 -8.12 -2.74
N ILE A 105 9.59 -7.63 -3.34
CA ILE A 105 8.97 -8.26 -4.51
C ILE A 105 9.95 -8.33 -5.68
N GLU A 106 10.68 -7.25 -5.94
CA GLU A 106 11.63 -7.18 -7.05
C GLU A 106 12.74 -8.21 -6.92
N ALA A 107 13.20 -8.47 -5.70
CA ALA A 107 14.20 -9.51 -5.44
C ALA A 107 13.73 -10.92 -5.81
N LEU A 108 12.41 -11.21 -5.79
CA LEU A 108 11.88 -12.48 -6.30
C LEU A 108 12.09 -12.62 -7.79
N PHE A 109 11.93 -11.54 -8.56
CA PHE A 109 12.11 -11.52 -10.00
C PHE A 109 13.61 -11.63 -10.36
N GLU A 110 14.44 -10.80 -9.74
CA GLU A 110 15.89 -10.74 -9.98
C GLU A 110 16.62 -12.03 -9.60
N SER A 111 16.23 -12.65 -8.49
CA SER A 111 16.83 -13.93 -8.06
C SER A 111 16.35 -15.14 -8.85
N GLY A 112 15.28 -14.99 -9.64
CA GLY A 112 14.62 -16.10 -10.32
C GLY A 112 13.80 -17.00 -9.39
N ALA A 113 13.56 -16.61 -8.15
CA ALA A 113 12.62 -17.31 -7.26
C ALA A 113 11.18 -17.25 -7.80
N MET A 114 10.86 -16.18 -8.51
CA MET A 114 9.60 -15.99 -9.25
C MET A 114 9.93 -15.49 -10.66
N PRO A 115 10.38 -16.38 -11.57
CA PRO A 115 10.77 -15.98 -12.92
C PRO A 115 9.55 -15.50 -13.72
N ILE A 116 9.71 -14.46 -14.53
CA ILE A 116 8.66 -13.89 -15.38
C ILE A 116 8.92 -14.30 -16.83
N ASP A 117 7.97 -14.99 -17.46
CA ASP A 117 8.07 -15.34 -18.88
C ASP A 117 7.60 -14.17 -19.75
N VAL A 118 6.46 -13.56 -19.42
CA VAL A 118 5.89 -12.45 -20.18
C VAL A 118 5.51 -11.32 -19.23
N ALA A 119 5.96 -10.09 -19.51
CA ALA A 119 5.50 -8.90 -18.82
C ALA A 119 4.54 -8.11 -19.72
N LEU A 120 3.32 -7.91 -19.24
CA LEU A 120 2.32 -7.04 -19.87
C LEU A 120 2.37 -5.69 -19.18
N ILE A 121 2.81 -4.67 -19.92
CA ILE A 121 3.00 -3.32 -19.39
C ILE A 121 2.23 -2.28 -20.20
N GLU A 122 1.91 -1.15 -19.58
CA GLU A 122 1.34 0.02 -20.23
C GLU A 122 2.30 1.20 -20.09
N VAL A 123 2.56 1.88 -21.20
CA VAL A 123 3.56 2.95 -21.27
C VAL A 123 3.07 4.12 -22.09
N SER A 124 3.68 5.30 -21.91
CA SER A 124 3.46 6.45 -22.76
C SER A 124 4.00 6.22 -24.18
N PRO A 125 3.58 6.99 -25.19
CA PRO A 125 4.27 7.01 -26.49
C PRO A 125 5.77 7.29 -26.34
N PRO A 126 6.61 6.75 -27.23
CA PRO A 126 8.04 7.01 -27.23
C PRO A 126 8.33 8.49 -27.55
N ASP A 127 9.32 9.05 -26.87
CA ASP A 127 9.84 10.38 -27.19
C ASP A 127 10.74 10.37 -28.44
N SER A 128 11.30 11.55 -28.77
CA SER A 128 12.21 11.71 -29.92
C SER A 128 13.46 10.80 -29.84
N HIS A 129 13.77 10.24 -28.68
CA HIS A 129 14.90 9.36 -28.44
C HIS A 129 14.51 7.89 -28.31
N GLY A 130 13.21 7.56 -28.41
CA GLY A 130 12.69 6.21 -28.32
C GLY A 130 12.40 5.72 -26.89
N PHE A 131 12.33 6.62 -25.90
CA PHE A 131 12.00 6.28 -24.54
C PHE A 131 10.50 6.44 -24.25
N CYS A 132 9.85 5.38 -23.83
CA CYS A 132 8.52 5.35 -23.26
C CYS A 132 8.60 5.53 -21.72
N SER A 133 7.59 6.15 -21.12
CA SER A 133 7.47 6.24 -19.67
C SER A 133 6.51 5.15 -19.14
N PHE A 134 6.86 4.48 -18.04
CA PHE A 134 5.92 3.66 -17.26
C PHE A 134 4.82 4.49 -16.60
N GLY A 135 4.92 5.81 -16.68
CA GLY A 135 3.91 6.74 -16.18
C GLY A 135 3.66 6.60 -14.69
N ILE A 136 2.40 6.31 -14.37
CA ILE A 136 1.94 6.27 -12.97
C ILE A 136 2.18 4.95 -12.26
N GLY A 137 2.83 3.95 -12.89
CA GLY A 137 3.08 2.63 -12.31
C GLY A 137 4.49 2.13 -12.61
N VAL A 138 5.50 2.68 -11.93
CA VAL A 138 6.89 2.21 -12.01
C VAL A 138 7.12 1.04 -11.07
N ASP A 139 6.74 1.18 -9.83
CA ASP A 139 6.67 0.17 -8.75
C ASP A 139 7.53 -1.09 -8.98
N THR A 140 6.94 -2.26 -9.05
CA THR A 140 7.60 -3.54 -9.40
C THR A 140 7.70 -3.75 -10.91
N THR A 141 7.05 -2.89 -11.72
CA THR A 141 6.89 -3.06 -13.16
C THR A 141 8.21 -2.90 -13.91
N LEU A 142 9.02 -1.92 -13.53
CA LEU A 142 10.33 -1.71 -14.15
C LEU A 142 11.20 -2.97 -14.03
N THR A 143 11.25 -3.56 -12.85
CA THR A 143 12.06 -4.76 -12.59
C THR A 143 11.44 -5.99 -13.25
N ALA A 144 10.10 -6.13 -13.22
CA ALA A 144 9.41 -7.20 -13.94
C ALA A 144 9.72 -7.16 -15.44
N ALA A 145 9.67 -5.98 -16.07
CA ALA A 145 10.00 -5.81 -17.47
C ALA A 145 11.48 -6.15 -17.79
N LYS A 146 12.41 -5.77 -16.88
CA LYS A 146 13.84 -6.13 -17.06
C LYS A 146 14.13 -7.61 -16.89
N CYS A 147 13.38 -8.31 -16.05
CA CYS A 147 13.58 -9.73 -15.75
C CYS A 147 12.77 -10.66 -16.68
N ALA A 148 11.73 -10.15 -17.33
CA ALA A 148 10.88 -10.93 -18.22
C ALA A 148 11.64 -11.42 -19.45
N ARG A 149 11.26 -12.61 -19.93
CA ARG A 149 11.79 -13.15 -21.21
C ARG A 149 11.20 -12.44 -22.43
N ILE A 150 9.96 -11.96 -22.31
CA ILE A 150 9.23 -11.23 -23.35
C ILE A 150 8.50 -10.05 -22.71
N VAL A 151 8.69 -8.86 -23.25
CA VAL A 151 8.00 -7.63 -22.85
C VAL A 151 6.99 -7.24 -23.91
N VAL A 152 5.72 -7.22 -23.55
CA VAL A 152 4.60 -6.77 -24.38
C VAL A 152 4.09 -5.45 -23.82
N ALA A 153 4.22 -4.38 -24.58
CA ALA A 153 3.81 -3.05 -24.15
C ALA A 153 2.56 -2.56 -24.89
N GLN A 154 1.55 -2.16 -24.13
CA GLN A 154 0.46 -1.31 -24.59
C GLN A 154 0.94 0.14 -24.56
N VAL A 155 1.00 0.79 -25.72
CA VAL A 155 1.33 2.22 -25.81
C VAL A 155 0.03 3.02 -25.77
N ASN A 156 -0.07 3.93 -24.79
CA ASN A 156 -1.29 4.67 -24.49
C ASN A 156 -1.00 6.18 -24.38
N ASP A 157 -1.65 7.01 -25.23
CA ASP A 157 -1.53 8.47 -25.20
C ASP A 157 -2.01 9.11 -23.89
N PHE A 158 -2.84 8.39 -23.10
CA PHE A 158 -3.31 8.87 -21.80
C PHE A 158 -2.33 8.57 -20.65
N MET A 159 -1.27 7.79 -20.91
CA MET A 159 -0.25 7.50 -19.89
C MET A 159 0.65 8.72 -19.72
N PRO A 160 0.69 9.35 -18.53
CA PRO A 160 1.53 10.52 -18.30
C PRO A 160 3.01 10.17 -18.39
N ARG A 161 3.80 11.13 -18.81
CA ARG A 161 5.26 11.04 -18.78
C ARG A 161 5.77 11.49 -17.42
N THR A 162 6.44 10.60 -16.70
CA THR A 162 6.94 10.85 -15.35
C THR A 162 8.46 10.84 -15.30
N TYR A 163 9.04 11.38 -14.22
CA TYR A 163 10.48 11.46 -13.99
C TYR A 163 10.94 10.43 -12.95
N GLY A 164 12.25 10.28 -12.80
CA GLY A 164 12.89 9.27 -11.96
C GLY A 164 13.32 8.07 -12.79
N ASP A 165 13.21 6.85 -12.24
CA ASP A 165 13.53 5.60 -12.93
C ASP A 165 12.32 5.09 -13.73
N SER A 166 11.71 5.95 -14.52
CA SER A 166 10.39 5.76 -15.11
C SER A 166 10.41 5.38 -16.60
N PHE A 167 11.56 5.07 -17.17
CA PHE A 167 11.69 4.91 -18.62
C PHE A 167 12.11 3.52 -19.06
N ILE A 168 11.55 3.09 -20.21
CA ILE A 168 11.99 1.93 -20.96
C ILE A 168 12.22 2.37 -22.43
N HIS A 169 13.32 1.92 -23.02
CA HIS A 169 13.58 2.20 -24.43
C HIS A 169 12.85 1.18 -25.33
N VAL A 170 12.39 1.60 -26.49
CA VAL A 170 11.67 0.71 -27.45
C VAL A 170 12.46 -0.52 -27.86
N ASN A 171 13.79 -0.50 -27.74
CA ASN A 171 14.63 -1.67 -28.00
C ASN A 171 14.44 -2.78 -26.97
N ASP A 172 14.09 -2.42 -25.74
CA ASP A 172 13.90 -3.34 -24.61
C ASP A 172 12.44 -3.84 -24.50
N ILE A 173 11.59 -3.48 -25.48
CA ILE A 173 10.23 -3.99 -25.66
C ILE A 173 10.24 -4.96 -26.85
N ASP A 174 9.66 -6.14 -26.70
CA ASP A 174 9.64 -7.14 -27.77
C ASP A 174 8.44 -6.99 -28.70
N VAL A 175 7.28 -6.64 -28.13
CA VAL A 175 6.02 -6.49 -28.88
C VAL A 175 5.31 -5.21 -28.41
N VAL A 176 4.82 -4.45 -29.38
CA VAL A 176 4.09 -3.19 -29.14
C VAL A 176 2.66 -3.32 -29.63
N VAL A 177 1.72 -2.90 -28.79
CA VAL A 177 0.31 -2.74 -29.14
C VAL A 177 -0.04 -1.26 -28.97
N ASP A 178 -0.37 -0.59 -30.05
CA ASP A 178 -0.83 0.80 -30.03
C ASP A 178 -2.34 0.82 -29.70
N SER A 179 -2.67 1.23 -28.50
CA SER A 179 -4.05 1.23 -27.99
C SER A 179 -4.23 2.28 -26.91
N SER A 180 -4.76 3.44 -27.32
CA SER A 180 -5.04 4.55 -26.42
C SER A 180 -6.45 4.47 -25.85
N ARG A 181 -6.53 4.44 -24.52
CA ARG A 181 -7.78 4.48 -23.74
C ARG A 181 -7.55 5.21 -22.41
N PRO A 182 -8.60 5.86 -21.84
CA PRO A 182 -8.47 6.44 -20.51
C PRO A 182 -7.99 5.42 -19.49
N LEU A 183 -7.03 5.80 -18.64
CA LEU A 183 -6.53 4.95 -17.55
C LEU A 183 -7.65 4.63 -16.57
N CYS A 184 -7.62 3.42 -15.99
CA CYS A 184 -8.59 2.97 -15.01
C CYS A 184 -8.50 3.85 -13.74
N PRO A 185 -9.56 4.61 -13.37
CA PRO A 185 -9.46 5.49 -12.22
C PRO A 185 -9.63 4.72 -10.90
N PHE A 186 -8.91 5.16 -9.87
CA PHE A 186 -9.18 4.71 -8.51
C PHE A 186 -10.40 5.45 -7.94
N LYS A 187 -11.43 4.70 -7.53
CA LYS A 187 -12.60 5.27 -6.87
C LYS A 187 -12.27 5.65 -5.44
N LYS A 188 -12.29 6.95 -5.16
CA LYS A 188 -12.08 7.47 -3.82
C LYS A 188 -13.14 6.90 -2.85
N PRO A 189 -12.74 6.34 -1.70
CA PRO A 189 -13.68 5.85 -0.71
C PRO A 189 -14.47 7.01 -0.07
N GLU A 190 -15.68 6.73 0.37
CA GLU A 190 -16.47 7.69 1.12
C GLU A 190 -15.83 7.99 2.48
N ILE A 191 -15.64 9.28 2.78
CA ILE A 191 -15.12 9.73 4.07
C ILE A 191 -16.29 9.90 5.04
N THR A 192 -16.25 9.14 6.14
CA THR A 192 -17.27 9.20 7.20
C THR A 192 -16.80 10.06 8.37
N ASP A 193 -17.74 10.46 9.26
CA ASP A 193 -17.42 11.21 10.49
C ASP A 193 -16.39 10.46 11.37
N LEU A 194 -16.44 9.13 11.35
CA LEU A 194 -15.45 8.30 12.04
C LEU A 194 -14.04 8.48 11.48
N HIS A 195 -13.91 8.50 10.15
CA HIS A 195 -12.62 8.78 9.49
C HIS A 195 -12.12 10.19 9.82
N VAL A 196 -13.02 11.18 9.87
CA VAL A 196 -12.70 12.57 10.24
C VAL A 196 -12.20 12.67 11.68
N ALA A 197 -12.82 11.96 12.62
CA ALA A 197 -12.38 11.96 14.02
C ALA A 197 -10.97 11.35 14.19
N ILE A 198 -10.70 10.23 13.54
CA ILE A 198 -9.36 9.61 13.54
C ILE A 198 -8.34 10.53 12.86
N ALA A 199 -8.69 11.10 11.71
CA ALA A 199 -7.83 11.97 10.92
C ALA A 199 -7.38 13.21 11.71
N ARG A 200 -8.24 13.80 12.54
CA ARG A 200 -7.91 14.91 13.42
C ARG A 200 -6.82 14.51 14.42
N ASN A 201 -6.98 13.37 15.09
CA ASN A 201 -5.98 12.86 16.03
C ASN A 201 -4.64 12.53 15.35
N VAL A 202 -4.65 12.08 14.09
CA VAL A 202 -3.44 11.86 13.31
C VAL A 202 -2.79 13.19 12.92
N ALA A 203 -3.58 14.19 12.46
CA ALA A 203 -3.08 15.50 12.04
C ALA A 203 -2.39 16.26 13.18
N ASP A 204 -2.83 16.09 14.42
CA ASP A 204 -2.20 16.67 15.61
C ASP A 204 -0.78 16.13 15.87
N LEU A 205 -0.43 14.98 15.32
CA LEU A 205 0.92 14.40 15.37
C LEU A 205 1.85 14.93 14.27
N ILE A 206 1.32 15.64 13.27
CA ILE A 206 2.06 16.10 12.09
C ILE A 206 2.51 17.55 12.28
N GLU A 207 3.79 17.78 12.30
CA GLU A 207 4.41 19.09 12.49
C GLU A 207 4.84 19.70 11.15
N ASP A 208 5.15 21.00 11.15
CA ASP A 208 5.74 21.68 10.00
C ASP A 208 7.05 21.02 9.57
N GLY A 209 7.24 20.86 8.27
CA GLY A 209 8.42 20.21 7.69
C GLY A 209 8.41 18.68 7.78
N ALA A 210 7.28 18.05 8.19
CA ALA A 210 7.15 16.61 8.19
C ALA A 210 7.23 16.04 6.75
N VAL A 211 7.82 14.85 6.64
CA VAL A 211 7.83 14.07 5.40
C VAL A 211 6.78 12.98 5.52
N LEU A 212 5.80 13.00 4.64
CA LEU A 212 4.62 12.13 4.72
C LEU A 212 4.76 10.88 3.86
N GLN A 213 4.39 9.74 4.43
CA GLN A 213 3.87 8.59 3.71
C GLN A 213 2.40 8.46 4.05
N THR A 214 1.59 8.41 3.00
CA THR A 214 0.14 8.19 3.12
C THR A 214 -0.24 7.00 2.26
N GLY A 215 -1.17 6.18 2.75
CA GLY A 215 -1.80 5.14 1.94
C GLY A 215 -3.02 5.66 1.20
N ILE A 216 -3.83 4.73 0.70
CA ILE A 216 -5.17 4.97 0.17
C ILE A 216 -6.21 4.51 1.19
N GLY A 217 -7.38 5.12 1.16
CA GLY A 217 -8.50 4.73 2.02
C GLY A 217 -9.09 5.90 2.79
N GLY A 218 -10.18 5.63 3.52
CA GLY A 218 -10.94 6.67 4.21
C GLY A 218 -10.11 7.48 5.22
N ILE A 219 -9.23 6.84 5.99
CA ILE A 219 -8.41 7.53 6.99
C ILE A 219 -7.31 8.37 6.35
N PRO A 220 -6.40 7.84 5.48
CA PRO A 220 -5.37 8.64 4.84
C PRO A 220 -5.92 9.83 4.06
N ASP A 221 -6.98 9.62 3.27
CA ASP A 221 -7.61 10.72 2.51
C ASP A 221 -8.29 11.75 3.39
N ALA A 222 -8.78 11.35 4.58
CA ALA A 222 -9.38 12.27 5.55
C ALA A 222 -8.33 13.12 6.29
N VAL A 223 -7.07 12.68 6.40
CA VAL A 223 -5.99 13.43 7.09
C VAL A 223 -5.57 14.65 6.29
N LEU A 224 -5.43 14.53 4.96
CA LEU A 224 -4.85 15.57 4.10
C LEU A 224 -5.52 16.95 4.25
N PRO A 225 -6.86 17.08 4.30
CA PRO A 225 -7.52 18.39 4.50
C PRO A 225 -7.14 19.10 5.80
N PHE A 226 -6.85 18.35 6.88
CA PHE A 226 -6.45 18.91 8.18
C PHE A 226 -5.01 19.45 8.19
N LEU A 227 -4.24 19.23 7.13
CA LEU A 227 -2.86 19.70 7.02
C LEU A 227 -2.74 21.05 6.31
N SER A 228 -3.84 21.69 5.93
CA SER A 228 -3.85 22.92 5.13
C SER A 228 -3.21 24.14 5.79
N ASP A 229 -3.04 24.13 7.12
CA ASP A 229 -2.38 25.15 7.94
C ASP A 229 -0.90 24.83 8.22
N ARG A 230 -0.41 23.66 7.81
CA ARG A 230 0.98 23.26 7.98
C ARG A 230 1.88 23.93 6.94
N LYS A 231 3.19 23.94 7.22
CA LYS A 231 4.21 24.56 6.36
C LYS A 231 5.30 23.57 5.99
N ASP A 232 5.75 23.70 4.74
CA ASP A 232 6.91 22.97 4.22
C ASP A 232 6.84 21.45 4.37
N LEU A 233 5.63 20.88 4.26
CA LEU A 233 5.49 19.43 4.21
C LEU A 233 6.18 18.86 2.98
N ALA A 234 6.52 17.59 3.04
CA ALA A 234 7.14 16.85 1.95
C ALA A 234 6.51 15.46 1.81
N VAL A 235 6.82 14.75 0.73
CA VAL A 235 6.31 13.40 0.50
C VAL A 235 7.47 12.47 0.13
N HIS A 236 7.49 11.30 0.77
CA HIS A 236 8.20 10.10 0.39
C HIS A 236 7.26 8.93 0.72
N SER A 237 6.62 8.38 -0.29
CA SER A 237 5.53 7.42 -0.14
C SER A 237 5.62 6.35 -1.23
N GLU A 238 5.04 5.19 -1.02
CA GLU A 238 4.86 4.23 -2.11
C GLU A 238 3.89 4.77 -3.18
N LEU A 239 2.88 5.51 -2.74
CA LEU A 239 1.86 6.08 -3.62
C LEU A 239 1.38 7.46 -3.16
N VAL A 240 0.66 8.15 -4.06
CA VAL A 240 -0.17 9.30 -3.75
C VAL A 240 -1.56 9.16 -4.38
N SER A 241 -2.54 9.89 -3.80
CA SER A 241 -3.89 10.09 -4.32
C SER A 241 -4.16 11.56 -4.67
N ASP A 242 -5.33 11.85 -5.22
CA ASP A 242 -5.77 13.23 -5.57
C ASP A 242 -5.66 14.22 -4.41
N GLY A 243 -5.72 13.76 -3.17
CA GLY A 243 -5.71 14.61 -1.99
C GLY A 243 -4.44 15.45 -1.79
N VAL A 244 -3.34 15.12 -2.47
CA VAL A 244 -2.08 15.89 -2.38
C VAL A 244 -2.12 17.16 -3.23
N ILE A 245 -2.91 17.20 -4.32
CA ILE A 245 -2.95 18.32 -5.26
C ILE A 245 -3.27 19.65 -4.56
N PRO A 246 -4.36 19.77 -3.78
CA PRO A 246 -4.69 21.03 -3.11
C PRO A 246 -3.60 21.52 -2.14
N LEU A 247 -2.85 20.59 -1.51
CA LEU A 247 -1.76 20.96 -0.61
C LEU A 247 -0.51 21.43 -1.37
N ILE A 248 -0.25 20.89 -2.54
CA ILE A 248 0.83 21.34 -3.42
C ILE A 248 0.49 22.74 -3.96
N GLU A 249 -0.71 22.92 -4.52
CA GLU A 249 -1.16 24.20 -5.09
C GLU A 249 -1.19 25.34 -4.07
N LYS A 250 -1.55 25.05 -2.82
CA LYS A 250 -1.52 26.01 -1.70
C LYS A 250 -0.11 26.27 -1.14
N GLY A 251 0.91 25.58 -1.64
CA GLY A 251 2.27 25.70 -1.12
C GLY A 251 2.47 25.12 0.28
N VAL A 252 1.62 24.17 0.70
CA VAL A 252 1.78 23.42 1.96
C VAL A 252 2.81 22.30 1.78
N ILE A 253 2.72 21.54 0.68
CA ILE A 253 3.72 20.55 0.28
C ILE A 253 4.72 21.21 -0.65
N THR A 254 5.85 21.66 -0.10
CA THR A 254 6.93 22.31 -0.86
C THR A 254 8.17 21.42 -1.00
N GLY A 255 8.33 20.48 -0.06
CA GLY A 255 9.57 19.70 0.09
C GLY A 255 10.79 20.52 0.42
N ALA A 256 10.64 21.81 0.76
CA ALA A 256 11.78 22.72 0.97
C ALA A 256 12.68 22.32 2.14
N ARG A 257 12.09 21.73 3.18
CA ARG A 257 12.79 21.28 4.39
C ARG A 257 13.20 19.80 4.36
N LYS A 258 12.90 19.09 3.25
CA LYS A 258 13.28 17.68 3.08
C LYS A 258 14.80 17.56 2.90
N ASN A 259 15.46 16.76 3.71
CA ASN A 259 16.89 16.57 3.67
C ASN A 259 17.35 15.48 2.69
N PHE A 260 16.46 14.57 2.30
CA PHE A 260 16.70 13.57 1.27
C PHE A 260 15.83 13.85 0.03
N LYS A 261 16.45 14.03 -1.16
CA LYS A 261 15.73 14.45 -2.39
C LYS A 261 14.88 15.72 -2.16
N PRO A 262 15.49 16.88 -1.77
CA PRO A 262 14.78 18.11 -1.48
C PRO A 262 13.93 18.55 -2.65
N ARG A 263 12.73 19.09 -2.38
CA ARG A 263 11.74 19.56 -3.34
C ARG A 263 11.19 18.47 -4.28
N LYS A 264 11.45 17.19 -4.01
CA LYS A 264 10.92 16.07 -4.77
C LYS A 264 9.90 15.26 -3.96
N ILE A 265 8.85 14.86 -4.63
CA ILE A 265 7.87 13.87 -4.19
C ILE A 265 8.33 12.53 -4.73
N ILE A 266 8.71 11.61 -3.84
CA ILE A 266 9.24 10.29 -4.20
C ILE A 266 8.11 9.27 -4.11
N LEU A 267 7.89 8.50 -5.19
CA LEU A 267 6.77 7.57 -5.35
C LEU A 267 7.19 6.30 -6.10
N GLY A 268 6.42 5.21 -5.90
CA GLY A 268 6.42 4.03 -6.77
C GLY A 268 5.30 4.10 -7.82
N PHE A 269 4.11 4.54 -7.39
CA PHE A 269 2.93 4.61 -8.25
C PHE A 269 1.93 5.68 -7.79
N ALA A 270 0.90 5.94 -8.61
CA ALA A 270 -0.19 6.85 -8.28
C ALA A 270 -1.54 6.17 -8.49
N LEU A 271 -2.46 6.37 -7.54
CA LEU A 271 -3.84 5.88 -7.61
C LEU A 271 -4.81 7.06 -7.46
N GLY A 272 -5.55 7.38 -8.50
CA GLY A 272 -6.44 8.54 -8.46
C GLY A 272 -7.32 8.69 -9.68
N SER A 273 -7.72 9.93 -9.90
CA SER A 273 -8.53 10.34 -11.02
C SER A 273 -7.67 10.86 -12.19
N LYS A 274 -8.32 11.10 -13.32
CA LYS A 274 -7.73 11.77 -14.47
C LYS A 274 -7.02 13.08 -14.06
N ASN A 275 -7.59 13.84 -13.12
CA ASN A 275 -7.00 15.10 -12.67
C ASN A 275 -5.61 14.89 -12.02
N LEU A 276 -5.43 13.83 -11.23
CA LEU A 276 -4.12 13.49 -10.67
C LEU A 276 -3.12 13.11 -11.77
N PHE A 277 -3.56 12.33 -12.76
CA PHE A 277 -2.69 11.89 -13.84
C PHE A 277 -2.22 13.05 -14.73
N GLU A 278 -3.13 13.99 -15.06
CA GLU A 278 -2.80 15.23 -15.78
C GLU A 278 -1.89 16.15 -14.96
N PHE A 279 -2.08 16.21 -13.62
CA PHE A 279 -1.22 17.00 -12.73
C PHE A 279 0.21 16.43 -12.62
N ILE A 280 0.36 15.12 -12.74
CA ILE A 280 1.64 14.41 -12.69
C ILE A 280 2.39 14.52 -14.04
N ASP A 281 1.67 14.62 -15.15
CA ASP A 281 2.27 14.61 -16.49
C ASP A 281 3.33 15.70 -16.66
N ASN A 282 4.52 15.28 -17.06
CA ASN A 282 5.68 16.17 -17.24
C ASN A 282 5.99 17.10 -16.06
N ASN A 283 5.57 16.73 -14.85
CA ASN A 283 5.78 17.53 -13.64
C ASN A 283 7.04 17.10 -12.88
N PRO A 284 8.13 17.91 -12.92
CA PRO A 284 9.41 17.50 -12.37
C PRO A 284 9.49 17.47 -10.84
N ILE A 285 8.41 17.85 -10.13
CA ILE A 285 8.38 17.68 -8.67
C ILE A 285 8.18 16.21 -8.29
N PHE A 286 7.60 15.38 -9.17
CA PHE A 286 7.41 13.95 -8.96
C PHE A 286 8.58 13.15 -9.52
N GLU A 287 9.12 12.25 -8.71
CA GLU A 287 10.08 11.23 -9.14
C GLU A 287 9.52 9.86 -8.78
N PHE A 288 9.33 9.02 -9.81
CA PHE A 288 8.84 7.65 -9.68
C PHE A 288 10.02 6.67 -9.71
N HIS A 289 10.00 5.72 -8.79
CA HIS A 289 11.07 4.74 -8.63
C HIS A 289 10.51 3.35 -8.34
N PRO A 290 11.28 2.28 -8.57
CA PRO A 290 10.93 0.93 -8.13
C PRO A 290 10.65 0.86 -6.61
N THR A 291 9.83 -0.11 -6.20
CA THR A 291 9.48 -0.27 -4.77
C THR A 291 10.69 -0.67 -3.92
N ALA A 292 11.67 -1.38 -4.47
CA ALA A 292 12.95 -1.63 -3.80
C ALA A 292 13.69 -0.33 -3.42
N TYR A 293 13.40 0.80 -4.09
CA TYR A 293 13.93 2.10 -3.74
C TYR A 293 12.97 2.88 -2.82
N THR A 294 11.70 3.03 -3.22
CA THR A 294 10.74 3.87 -2.47
C THR A 294 10.45 3.31 -1.09
N ASN A 295 10.41 1.98 -0.97
CA ASN A 295 10.07 1.25 0.25
C ASN A 295 11.30 0.76 1.02
N ASP A 296 12.53 1.08 0.59
CA ASP A 296 13.73 0.73 1.37
C ASP A 296 13.74 1.44 2.72
N PRO A 297 13.71 0.70 3.85
CA PRO A 297 13.66 1.32 5.18
C PRO A 297 14.89 2.19 5.48
N GLY A 298 16.04 1.94 4.83
CA GLY A 298 17.25 2.75 4.97
C GLY A 298 17.11 4.08 4.25
N LEU A 299 16.52 4.11 3.04
CA LEU A 299 16.25 5.34 2.29
C LEU A 299 15.14 6.16 2.94
N ILE A 300 14.06 5.51 3.39
CA ILE A 300 12.97 6.15 4.14
C ILE A 300 13.54 6.85 5.39
N ALA A 301 14.41 6.18 6.15
CA ALA A 301 15.02 6.70 7.36
C ALA A 301 15.93 7.92 7.15
N ARG A 302 16.37 8.19 5.91
CA ARG A 302 17.16 9.39 5.57
C ARG A 302 16.33 10.67 5.61
N ASN A 303 15.01 10.58 5.59
CA ASN A 303 14.13 11.74 5.79
C ASN A 303 13.96 12.00 7.28
N ASP A 304 14.40 13.16 7.77
CA ASP A 304 14.06 13.63 9.11
C ASP A 304 12.55 13.92 9.19
N ASN A 305 11.94 13.77 10.38
CA ASN A 305 10.52 13.99 10.64
C ASN A 305 9.59 13.13 9.75
N MET A 306 10.01 11.90 9.43
CA MET A 306 9.21 10.98 8.63
C MET A 306 7.96 10.53 9.39
N VAL A 307 6.78 10.80 8.85
CA VAL A 307 5.48 10.37 9.38
C VAL A 307 4.89 9.34 8.44
N ALA A 308 4.83 8.10 8.90
CA ALA A 308 4.26 6.98 8.15
C ALA A 308 2.86 6.64 8.70
N ILE A 309 1.82 6.79 7.87
CA ILE A 309 0.42 6.59 8.27
C ILE A 309 -0.11 5.34 7.58
N ASN A 310 -0.33 4.29 8.36
CA ASN A 310 -0.82 3.00 7.90
C ASN A 310 -2.07 2.58 8.65
N SER A 311 -2.85 1.67 8.07
CA SER A 311 -4.07 1.16 8.68
C SER A 311 -3.93 -0.32 9.06
N ALA A 312 -4.86 -0.82 9.89
CA ALA A 312 -4.89 -2.21 10.30
C ALA A 312 -6.32 -2.75 10.38
N LEU A 313 -6.44 -4.07 10.42
CA LEU A 313 -7.71 -4.77 10.67
C LEU A 313 -7.92 -5.05 12.15
N GLN A 314 -6.87 -5.44 12.88
CA GLN A 314 -6.89 -5.71 14.31
C GLN A 314 -5.55 -5.34 14.97
N ILE A 315 -5.59 -4.97 16.25
CA ILE A 315 -4.42 -4.83 17.11
C ILE A 315 -4.70 -5.51 18.45
N ASP A 316 -3.76 -6.33 18.95
CA ASP A 316 -3.88 -6.94 20.28
C ASP A 316 -3.32 -6.03 21.38
N LEU A 317 -3.66 -6.35 22.63
CA LEU A 317 -3.25 -5.59 23.82
C LEU A 317 -1.73 -5.55 24.07
N THR A 318 -0.96 -6.38 23.36
CA THR A 318 0.52 -6.35 23.41
C THR A 318 1.11 -5.46 22.33
N GLY A 319 0.30 -5.05 21.33
CA GLY A 319 0.68 -4.24 20.19
C GLY A 319 1.06 -5.02 18.94
N GLN A 320 0.66 -6.28 18.80
CA GLN A 320 0.73 -7.00 17.52
C GLN A 320 -0.38 -6.53 16.60
N VAL A 321 -0.04 -6.28 15.34
CA VAL A 321 -0.96 -5.73 14.34
C VAL A 321 -1.17 -6.71 13.20
N CYS A 322 -2.43 -7.01 12.89
CA CYS A 322 -2.84 -7.68 11.68
C CYS A 322 -3.46 -6.67 10.71
N SER A 323 -2.98 -6.68 9.46
CA SER A 323 -3.47 -5.77 8.40
C SER A 323 -3.93 -6.51 7.15
N ASP A 324 -3.57 -7.79 6.98
CA ASP A 324 -3.81 -8.56 5.77
C ASP A 324 -4.97 -9.58 5.87
N SER A 325 -5.39 -9.94 7.08
CA SER A 325 -6.38 -11.01 7.28
C SER A 325 -7.28 -10.79 8.50
N VAL A 326 -8.41 -11.49 8.54
CA VAL A 326 -9.26 -11.65 9.71
C VAL A 326 -9.41 -13.15 9.98
N GLY A 327 -8.68 -13.67 10.97
CA GLY A 327 -8.51 -15.10 11.11
C GLY A 327 -7.82 -15.69 9.87
N THR A 328 -8.39 -16.73 9.30
CA THR A 328 -7.88 -17.39 8.08
C THR A 328 -8.39 -16.74 6.78
N HIS A 329 -9.22 -15.70 6.87
CA HIS A 329 -9.77 -15.02 5.70
C HIS A 329 -8.86 -13.88 5.28
N PHE A 330 -8.19 -13.99 4.14
CA PHE A 330 -7.31 -12.97 3.59
C PHE A 330 -8.10 -11.77 3.05
N TYR A 331 -7.64 -10.57 3.39
CA TYR A 331 -8.29 -9.31 3.02
C TYR A 331 -7.46 -8.47 2.06
N SER A 332 -6.16 -8.39 2.30
CA SER A 332 -5.21 -7.62 1.49
C SER A 332 -3.84 -8.31 1.46
N GLY A 333 -2.75 -7.61 1.52
CA GLY A 333 -1.39 -8.13 1.60
C GLY A 333 -0.59 -7.39 2.66
N ILE A 334 0.64 -7.80 2.85
CA ILE A 334 1.60 -7.13 3.74
C ILE A 334 1.86 -5.71 3.23
N GLY A 335 2.10 -5.56 1.91
CA GLY A 335 2.40 -4.27 1.30
C GLY A 335 3.64 -3.59 1.87
N GLY A 336 3.66 -2.26 1.83
CA GLY A 336 4.76 -1.43 2.33
C GLY A 336 4.62 -0.98 3.79
N GLN A 337 3.60 -1.45 4.53
CA GLN A 337 3.37 -1.01 5.90
C GLN A 337 4.61 -1.17 6.80
N VAL A 338 5.21 -2.35 6.80
CA VAL A 338 6.37 -2.64 7.65
C VAL A 338 7.60 -1.86 7.21
N ASP A 339 7.79 -1.70 5.90
CA ASP A 339 8.89 -0.92 5.32
C ASP A 339 8.86 0.51 5.83
N PHE A 340 7.71 1.19 5.72
CA PHE A 340 7.55 2.58 6.15
C PHE A 340 7.54 2.74 7.66
N LEU A 341 6.90 1.84 8.42
CA LEU A 341 6.96 1.88 9.87
C LEU A 341 8.41 1.70 10.37
N ARG A 342 9.18 0.79 9.74
CA ARG A 342 10.58 0.55 10.08
C ARG A 342 11.47 1.73 9.72
N GLY A 343 11.28 2.30 8.53
CA GLY A 343 11.98 3.51 8.08
C GLY A 343 11.69 4.71 8.99
N ALA A 344 10.41 5.01 9.23
CA ALA A 344 10.00 6.10 10.12
C ALA A 344 10.49 5.89 11.56
N SER A 345 10.54 4.64 12.05
CA SER A 345 11.08 4.37 13.39
C SER A 345 12.57 4.69 13.55
N ARG A 346 13.33 4.70 12.47
CA ARG A 346 14.77 5.03 12.42
C ARG A 346 15.04 6.47 12.04
N SER A 347 14.07 7.14 11.44
CA SER A 347 14.12 8.57 11.10
C SER A 347 14.27 9.40 12.38
N LYS A 348 15.06 10.48 12.31
CA LYS A 348 15.12 11.47 13.40
C LYS A 348 13.76 12.14 13.54
N ASN A 349 13.18 12.08 14.75
CA ASN A 349 11.82 12.53 15.08
C ASN A 349 10.72 11.81 14.29
N GLY A 350 10.99 10.62 13.75
CA GLY A 350 10.02 9.90 12.94
C GLY A 350 8.84 9.35 13.75
N LYS A 351 7.66 9.34 13.14
CA LYS A 351 6.40 8.93 13.75
C LYS A 351 5.75 7.81 12.93
N PRO A 352 6.06 6.54 13.21
CA PRO A 352 5.35 5.41 12.63
C PRO A 352 3.98 5.25 13.30
N ILE A 353 2.89 5.41 12.53
CA ILE A 353 1.50 5.48 13.00
C ILE A 353 0.70 4.34 12.40
N ILE A 354 -0.05 3.63 13.25
CA ILE A 354 -1.18 2.79 12.86
C ILE A 354 -2.46 3.52 13.23
N ALA A 355 -3.23 3.93 12.23
CA ALA A 355 -4.53 4.56 12.38
C ALA A 355 -5.64 3.56 12.07
N ILE A 356 -6.50 3.32 13.04
CA ILE A 356 -7.52 2.27 12.97
C ILE A 356 -8.81 2.74 13.65
N SER A 357 -9.98 2.45 13.07
CA SER A 357 -11.23 2.62 13.79
C SER A 357 -11.29 1.63 14.95
N SER A 358 -11.75 2.07 16.11
CA SER A 358 -11.82 1.21 17.30
C SER A 358 -12.75 0.02 17.13
N THR A 359 -13.72 0.10 16.20
CA THR A 359 -14.71 -0.95 15.93
C THR A 359 -14.91 -1.21 14.44
N ALA A 360 -15.54 -2.35 14.15
CA ALA A 360 -16.03 -2.75 12.84
C ALA A 360 -17.52 -3.12 12.90
N LYS A 361 -18.14 -3.36 11.73
CA LYS A 361 -19.55 -3.79 11.57
C LYS A 361 -20.52 -2.91 12.38
N ASN A 362 -20.42 -1.59 12.20
CA ASN A 362 -21.27 -0.60 12.89
C ASN A 362 -21.21 -0.72 14.42
N GLY A 363 -20.02 -0.77 14.98
CA GLY A 363 -19.79 -0.80 16.41
C GLY A 363 -19.91 -2.16 17.10
N LYS A 364 -20.19 -3.23 16.35
CA LYS A 364 -20.48 -4.56 16.92
C LYS A 364 -19.22 -5.37 17.29
N ILE A 365 -18.08 -5.04 16.71
CA ILE A 365 -16.83 -5.81 16.87
C ILE A 365 -15.71 -4.84 17.20
N SER A 366 -14.98 -5.09 18.29
CA SER A 366 -13.76 -4.35 18.61
C SER A 366 -12.62 -4.72 17.64
N ARG A 367 -11.84 -3.72 17.23
CA ARG A 367 -10.58 -3.92 16.48
C ARG A 367 -9.36 -3.87 17.39
N ILE A 368 -9.52 -3.34 18.62
CA ILE A 368 -8.55 -3.53 19.70
C ILE A 368 -9.02 -4.77 20.46
N VAL A 369 -8.22 -5.84 20.39
CA VAL A 369 -8.63 -7.17 20.85
C VAL A 369 -7.67 -7.73 21.90
N PRO A 370 -8.10 -8.64 22.78
CA PRO A 370 -7.21 -9.31 23.74
C PRO A 370 -6.04 -9.99 23.06
N MET A 371 -6.31 -10.75 22.01
CA MET A 371 -5.38 -11.43 21.12
C MET A 371 -5.90 -11.34 19.70
N LEU A 372 -5.02 -11.32 18.71
CA LEU A 372 -5.41 -11.41 17.30
C LEU A 372 -6.27 -12.65 17.06
N SER A 373 -7.21 -12.57 16.13
CA SER A 373 -8.05 -13.71 15.77
C SER A 373 -7.20 -14.94 15.42
N PRO A 374 -7.58 -16.15 15.84
CA PRO A 374 -6.85 -17.36 15.48
C PRO A 374 -6.66 -17.49 13.96
N GLY A 375 -5.41 -17.70 13.53
CA GLY A 375 -5.05 -17.75 12.11
C GLY A 375 -4.71 -16.40 11.45
N ALA A 376 -4.92 -15.29 12.14
CA ALA A 376 -4.55 -13.96 11.63
C ALA A 376 -3.02 -13.78 11.60
N GLY A 377 -2.51 -13.16 10.52
CA GLY A 377 -1.09 -12.84 10.37
C GLY A 377 -0.67 -11.70 11.29
N VAL A 378 0.57 -11.76 11.81
CA VAL A 378 1.21 -10.62 12.48
C VAL A 378 2.00 -9.83 11.46
N VAL A 379 1.36 -8.88 10.78
CA VAL A 379 2.01 -8.04 9.77
C VAL A 379 3.04 -7.11 10.43
N THR A 380 2.64 -6.41 11.50
CA THR A 380 3.57 -5.59 12.28
C THR A 380 3.73 -6.14 13.68
N SER A 381 4.99 -6.49 14.03
CA SER A 381 5.29 -7.05 15.33
C SER A 381 5.18 -6.00 16.45
N ARG A 382 4.93 -6.48 17.70
CA ARG A 382 4.88 -5.63 18.89
C ARG A 382 6.17 -4.83 19.16
N GLY A 383 7.30 -5.25 18.61
CA GLY A 383 8.57 -4.54 18.75
C GLY A 383 8.69 -3.29 17.88
N LEU A 384 7.94 -3.23 16.78
CA LEU A 384 8.02 -2.13 15.81
C LEU A 384 6.99 -1.03 16.05
N ILE A 385 5.83 -1.36 16.59
CA ILE A 385 4.71 -0.43 16.78
C ILE A 385 5.06 0.70 17.77
N ARG A 386 4.73 1.97 17.42
CA ARG A 386 4.94 3.13 18.30
C ARG A 386 3.66 3.90 18.57
N TYR A 387 2.96 4.38 17.54
CA TYR A 387 1.73 5.13 17.67
C TYR A 387 0.55 4.32 17.16
N VAL A 388 -0.51 4.25 17.95
CA VAL A 388 -1.82 3.73 17.55
C VAL A 388 -2.83 4.84 17.75
N VAL A 389 -3.61 5.13 16.71
CA VAL A 389 -4.58 6.23 16.71
C VAL A 389 -5.96 5.68 16.38
N THR A 390 -6.93 6.00 17.22
CA THR A 390 -8.36 5.77 16.99
C THR A 390 -9.13 7.07 17.06
N GLU A 391 -10.43 7.03 16.91
CA GLU A 391 -11.34 8.17 17.16
C GLU A 391 -11.36 8.60 18.63
N TYR A 392 -10.88 7.77 19.55
CA TYR A 392 -10.81 8.05 21.00
C TYR A 392 -9.47 8.62 21.46
N GLY A 393 -8.49 8.75 20.58
CA GLY A 393 -7.20 9.36 20.90
C GLY A 393 -6.00 8.60 20.39
N VAL A 394 -4.85 8.82 21.04
CA VAL A 394 -3.53 8.34 20.65
C VAL A 394 -2.91 7.51 21.77
N ALA A 395 -2.50 6.28 21.47
CA ALA A 395 -1.67 5.46 22.34
C ALA A 395 -0.21 5.43 21.83
N TYR A 396 0.73 5.86 22.66
CA TYR A 396 2.17 5.73 22.37
C TYR A 396 2.73 4.52 23.10
N LEU A 397 3.29 3.55 22.34
CA LEU A 397 3.66 2.23 22.86
C LEU A 397 5.18 2.00 22.99
N HIS A 398 6.00 2.89 22.42
CA HIS A 398 7.46 2.70 22.44
C HIS A 398 8.02 2.84 23.85
N GLY A 399 8.90 1.93 24.25
CA GLY A 399 9.51 1.90 25.60
C GLY A 399 8.55 1.46 26.73
N LYS A 400 7.28 1.13 26.40
CA LYS A 400 6.29 0.71 27.41
C LYS A 400 6.30 -0.81 27.62
N THR A 401 6.10 -1.21 28.90
CA THR A 401 5.89 -2.61 29.29
C THR A 401 4.55 -3.11 28.74
N ILE A 402 4.34 -4.45 28.70
CA ILE A 402 3.07 -5.04 28.25
C ILE A 402 1.88 -4.46 29.03
N ARG A 403 2.02 -4.31 30.35
CA ARG A 403 0.98 -3.68 31.21
C ARG A 403 0.64 -2.24 30.73
N GLN A 404 1.65 -1.42 30.52
CA GLN A 404 1.45 -0.03 30.09
C GLN A 404 0.88 0.07 28.67
N ARG A 405 1.25 -0.88 27.79
CA ARG A 405 0.70 -0.99 26.42
C ARG A 405 -0.78 -1.36 26.45
N ALA A 406 -1.13 -2.39 27.22
CA ALA A 406 -2.51 -2.84 27.37
C ALA A 406 -3.38 -1.69 27.90
N GLN A 407 -2.93 -0.99 28.95
CA GLN A 407 -3.66 0.16 29.50
C GLN A 407 -3.85 1.26 28.45
N ALA A 408 -2.78 1.67 27.73
CA ALA A 408 -2.87 2.71 26.73
C ALA A 408 -3.80 2.33 25.53
N LEU A 409 -3.80 1.06 25.12
CA LEU A 409 -4.68 0.57 24.07
C LEU A 409 -6.14 0.49 24.52
N ILE A 410 -6.41 0.10 25.77
CA ILE A 410 -7.75 0.09 26.35
C ILE A 410 -8.33 1.50 26.42
N GLU A 411 -7.50 2.51 26.76
CA GLU A 411 -7.93 3.92 26.83
C GLU A 411 -8.43 4.45 25.48
N ILE A 412 -7.89 3.98 24.36
CA ILE A 412 -8.31 4.37 23.01
C ILE A 412 -9.25 3.36 22.35
N ALA A 413 -9.63 2.28 23.03
CA ALA A 413 -10.66 1.35 22.58
C ALA A 413 -12.06 1.97 22.71
N HIS A 414 -13.03 1.44 21.96
CA HIS A 414 -14.42 1.86 22.10
C HIS A 414 -14.91 1.57 23.53
N PRO A 415 -15.60 2.52 24.20
CA PRO A 415 -16.01 2.39 25.61
C PRO A 415 -16.73 1.09 25.95
N SER A 416 -17.59 0.58 25.07
CA SER A 416 -18.37 -0.65 25.28
C SER A 416 -17.51 -1.92 25.42
N PHE A 417 -16.25 -1.90 24.97
CA PHE A 417 -15.35 -3.05 25.02
C PHE A 417 -14.26 -2.93 26.08
N ARG A 418 -14.12 -1.75 26.74
CA ARG A 418 -13.02 -1.52 27.67
C ARG A 418 -13.04 -2.45 28.87
N GLU A 419 -14.23 -2.74 29.43
CA GLU A 419 -14.36 -3.61 30.60
C GLU A 419 -13.91 -5.04 30.28
N GLU A 420 -14.37 -5.60 29.16
CA GLU A 420 -13.95 -6.94 28.68
C GLU A 420 -12.41 -7.02 28.51
N LEU A 421 -11.80 -5.96 27.96
CA LEU A 421 -10.35 -5.88 27.76
C LEU A 421 -9.62 -5.79 29.11
N TYR A 422 -10.16 -5.07 30.09
CA TYR A 422 -9.61 -5.02 31.45
C TYR A 422 -9.70 -6.38 32.14
N GLU A 423 -10.85 -7.04 32.10
CA GLU A 423 -11.06 -8.38 32.69
C GLU A 423 -10.06 -9.41 32.12
N TYR A 424 -9.83 -9.35 30.79
CA TYR A 424 -8.82 -10.20 30.15
C TYR A 424 -7.42 -9.92 30.72
N CYS A 425 -7.04 -8.66 30.89
CA CYS A 425 -5.73 -8.29 31.44
C CYS A 425 -5.55 -8.70 32.91
N GLU A 426 -6.60 -8.64 33.70
CA GLU A 426 -6.58 -9.13 35.09
C GLU A 426 -6.41 -10.66 35.13
N LYS A 427 -7.17 -11.38 34.32
CA LYS A 427 -7.10 -12.84 34.19
C LYS A 427 -5.74 -13.32 33.74
N THR A 428 -5.10 -12.60 32.81
CA THR A 428 -3.74 -12.90 32.31
C THR A 428 -2.63 -12.33 33.17
N LYS A 429 -2.97 -11.60 34.25
CA LYS A 429 -2.05 -10.92 35.16
C LYS A 429 -1.20 -9.82 34.48
N TRP A 430 -1.67 -9.28 33.37
CA TRP A 430 -1.02 -8.14 32.72
C TRP A 430 -1.36 -6.82 33.39
N LEU A 431 -2.58 -6.68 33.93
CA LEU A 431 -3.00 -5.58 34.80
C LEU A 431 -3.35 -6.13 36.17
N TYR A 432 -3.01 -5.36 37.19
CA TYR A 432 -3.40 -5.59 38.57
C TYR A 432 -4.18 -4.37 39.04
N ARG A 433 -5.45 -4.55 39.33
CA ARG A 433 -6.21 -3.54 40.09
C ARG A 433 -5.79 -3.73 41.56
N PRO A 434 -5.16 -2.74 42.24
CA PRO A 434 -4.96 -2.82 43.67
C PRO A 434 -6.35 -3.07 44.29
N GLN A 435 -6.53 -4.17 45.00
CA GLN A 435 -7.65 -4.25 45.91
C GLN A 435 -7.54 -2.98 46.76
N ALA A 436 -8.61 -2.15 46.79
CA ALA A 436 -8.66 -1.04 47.72
C ALA A 436 -8.19 -1.61 49.05
N ALA A 437 -7.10 -1.05 49.60
CA ALA A 437 -6.63 -1.44 50.91
C ALA A 437 -7.86 -1.46 51.76
N LEU A 438 -8.23 -2.62 52.27
CA LEU A 438 -9.28 -2.73 53.27
C LEU A 438 -8.83 -1.74 54.33
N ALA A 439 -9.54 -0.60 54.45
CA ALA A 439 -9.28 0.34 55.49
C ALA A 439 -9.46 -0.45 56.77
N GLU A 440 -8.34 -0.79 57.43
CA GLU A 440 -8.41 -1.30 58.80
C GLU A 440 -9.21 -0.26 59.56
N PRO A 441 -10.29 -0.66 60.24
CA PRO A 441 -11.03 0.28 61.07
C PRO A 441 -10.03 0.89 62.07
N LEU A 442 -9.92 2.22 62.01
CA LEU A 442 -9.18 2.98 63.03
C LEU A 442 -9.66 2.47 64.41
N VAL A 443 -8.79 1.74 65.09
CA VAL A 443 -9.04 1.42 66.48
C VAL A 443 -9.06 2.74 67.24
N GLU A 444 -10.26 3.21 67.64
CA GLU A 444 -10.40 4.31 68.59
C GLU A 444 -9.69 3.94 69.87
N ILE A 445 -8.53 4.55 70.12
CA ILE A 445 -7.88 4.52 71.42
C ILE A 445 -8.72 5.43 72.31
N ALA A 446 -9.50 4.83 73.22
CA ALA A 446 -10.21 5.54 74.22
C ALA A 446 -9.21 6.32 75.10
N PRO A 447 -9.47 7.60 75.44
CA PRO A 447 -8.62 8.35 76.36
C PRO A 447 -8.77 7.81 77.76
N SER A 448 -7.65 7.56 78.44
CA SER A 448 -7.50 7.20 79.83
C SER A 448 -7.77 8.40 80.74
#